data_c33868d77629d5c6f4139f10443d1a9c
#
_entry.id   c33868d77629d5c6f4139f10443d1a9c
#
_cell.length_a   1.000
_cell.length_b   1.000
_cell.length_c   1.000
_cell.angle_alpha   90.00
_cell.angle_beta   90.00
_cell.angle_gamma   90.00
#
_symmetry.space_group_name_H-M   'P 1'
#
loop_
_entity.id
_entity.type
_entity.pdbx_description
1 polymer ?
#
loop_
_entity_poly.entity_id
_entity_poly.type
_entity_poly.pdbx_seq_one_letter_code
_entity_poly.pdbx_strand_id
1 'polypeptide(L)'
;EFARLVPESCRLVFTTAYKEYAFDGIKAGAADYLLKPISFEDFQESYKRVRATFDEYQLQDPIERDRCLVAKVENKFVRIDLDDILYIESMNDYVRFYLTQGRKVTTFSNLKRLESRLPRQQFKRIHRSFIANLCRMDSIGHMRIFYGETSIPISDSYKDAVYQFVNSHLA
;
A
#
# COMPACT_ATOMS: atom_id res chain seq x y z
N GLU A 1 -24.36 5.75 -18.94
CA GLU A 1 -24.84 6.10 -17.58
C GLU A 1 -24.12 5.30 -16.49
N PHE A 2 -23.97 3.96 -16.62
CA PHE A 2 -23.30 3.12 -15.61
C PHE A 2 -21.86 3.59 -15.31
N ALA A 3 -21.06 3.95 -16.32
CA ALA A 3 -19.68 4.39 -16.15
C ALA A 3 -19.52 5.61 -15.21
N ARG A 4 -20.55 6.47 -15.12
CA ARG A 4 -20.55 7.63 -14.23
C ARG A 4 -20.82 7.29 -12.76
N LEU A 5 -21.28 6.07 -12.48
CA LEU A 5 -21.57 5.58 -11.14
C LEU A 5 -20.40 4.79 -10.55
N VAL A 6 -19.39 4.49 -11.36
CA VAL A 6 -18.20 3.75 -10.92
C VAL A 6 -17.30 4.69 -10.12
N PRO A 7 -16.89 4.32 -8.89
CA PRO A 7 -15.98 5.12 -8.08
C PRO A 7 -14.65 5.37 -8.78
N GLU A 8 -14.04 6.53 -8.58
CA GLU A 8 -12.73 6.87 -9.14
C GLU A 8 -11.61 5.90 -8.74
N SER A 9 -11.79 5.19 -7.63
CA SER A 9 -10.88 4.12 -7.18
C SER A 9 -10.96 2.84 -8.03
N CYS A 10 -11.95 2.72 -8.92
CA CYS A 10 -12.10 1.60 -9.85
C CYS A 10 -11.66 2.00 -11.26
N ARG A 11 -11.13 1.06 -12.00
CA ARG A 11 -10.83 1.21 -13.42
C ARG A 11 -11.80 0.33 -14.21
N LEU A 12 -12.46 0.95 -15.17
CA LEU A 12 -13.49 0.29 -15.98
C LEU A 12 -12.87 -0.19 -17.30
N VAL A 13 -13.05 -1.46 -17.60
CA VAL A 13 -12.70 -2.04 -18.91
C VAL A 13 -13.97 -2.55 -19.57
N PHE A 14 -14.26 -2.07 -20.75
CA PHE A 14 -15.39 -2.57 -21.53
C PHE A 14 -15.02 -3.79 -22.36
N THR A 15 -15.93 -4.75 -22.44
CA THR A 15 -15.81 -5.88 -23.35
C THR A 15 -17.06 -5.98 -24.24
N THR A 16 -16.89 -6.05 -25.55
CA THR A 16 -18.00 -6.09 -26.51
C THR A 16 -17.65 -6.84 -27.78
N ALA A 17 -18.69 -7.22 -28.55
CA ALA A 17 -18.52 -7.78 -29.89
C ALA A 17 -18.51 -6.71 -31.00
N TYR A 18 -18.77 -5.44 -30.66
CA TYR A 18 -18.98 -4.34 -31.62
C TYR A 18 -17.85 -3.33 -31.56
N LYS A 19 -17.16 -3.11 -32.69
CA LYS A 19 -16.04 -2.16 -32.79
C LYS A 19 -16.47 -0.69 -32.70
N GLU A 20 -17.67 -0.38 -33.13
CA GLU A 20 -18.21 0.99 -33.17
C GLU A 20 -18.36 1.63 -31.79
N TYR A 21 -18.51 0.85 -30.74
CA TYR A 21 -18.67 1.37 -29.36
C TYR A 21 -17.34 1.64 -28.63
N ALA A 22 -16.20 1.38 -29.28
CA ALA A 22 -14.88 1.63 -28.68
C ALA A 22 -14.69 3.12 -28.35
N PHE A 23 -15.15 4.00 -29.23
CA PHE A 23 -15.04 5.46 -29.09
C PHE A 23 -15.90 6.00 -27.92
N ASP A 24 -17.07 5.42 -27.73
CA ASP A 24 -17.96 5.78 -26.63
C ASP A 24 -17.44 5.28 -25.28
N GLY A 25 -16.76 4.15 -25.25
CA GLY A 25 -16.07 3.64 -24.07
C GLY A 25 -14.96 4.58 -23.59
N ILE A 26 -14.14 5.07 -24.51
CA ILE A 26 -13.06 6.04 -24.21
C ILE A 26 -13.65 7.35 -23.68
N LYS A 27 -14.70 7.88 -24.32
CA LYS A 27 -15.41 9.09 -23.85
C LYS A 27 -16.05 8.92 -22.47
N ALA A 28 -16.42 7.69 -22.12
CA ALA A 28 -16.97 7.37 -20.82
C ALA A 28 -15.92 7.19 -19.71
N GLY A 29 -14.63 7.45 -20.00
CA GLY A 29 -13.55 7.34 -19.03
C GLY A 29 -13.09 5.90 -18.76
N ALA A 30 -13.34 4.96 -19.68
CA ALA A 30 -12.83 3.59 -19.54
C ALA A 30 -11.30 3.56 -19.63
N ALA A 31 -10.70 2.73 -18.80
CA ALA A 31 -9.25 2.52 -18.80
C ALA A 31 -8.79 1.69 -19.99
N ASP A 32 -9.66 0.81 -20.50
CA ASP A 32 -9.39 0.03 -21.71
C ASP A 32 -10.68 -0.55 -22.31
N TYR A 33 -10.54 -1.15 -23.50
CA TYR A 33 -11.64 -1.71 -24.27
C TYR A 33 -11.18 -3.01 -24.97
N LEU A 34 -11.90 -4.10 -24.75
CA LEU A 34 -11.60 -5.40 -25.33
C LEU A 34 -12.69 -5.88 -26.29
N LEU A 35 -12.31 -6.23 -27.49
CA LEU A 35 -13.22 -6.79 -28.50
C LEU A 35 -13.32 -8.31 -28.38
N LYS A 36 -14.56 -8.82 -28.34
CA LYS A 36 -14.81 -10.27 -28.37
C LYS A 36 -14.65 -10.83 -29.80
N PRO A 37 -14.05 -12.04 -29.98
CA PRO A 37 -13.47 -12.91 -28.97
C PRO A 37 -12.16 -12.35 -28.40
N ILE A 38 -12.00 -12.37 -27.06
CA ILE A 38 -10.84 -11.83 -26.37
C ILE A 38 -9.76 -12.91 -26.36
N SER A 39 -8.59 -12.63 -26.96
CA SER A 39 -7.43 -13.49 -26.86
C SER A 39 -6.76 -13.32 -25.48
N PHE A 40 -5.96 -14.32 -25.09
CA PHE A 40 -5.19 -14.21 -23.84
C PHE A 40 -4.14 -13.08 -23.93
N GLU A 41 -3.59 -12.85 -25.10
CA GLU A 41 -2.64 -11.76 -25.36
C GLU A 41 -3.30 -10.39 -25.21
N ASP A 42 -4.47 -10.16 -25.82
CA ASP A 42 -5.23 -8.90 -25.66
C ASP A 42 -5.59 -8.63 -24.20
N PHE A 43 -5.99 -9.69 -23.48
CA PHE A 43 -6.29 -9.59 -22.06
C PHE A 43 -5.05 -9.20 -21.24
N GLN A 44 -3.89 -9.84 -21.51
CA GLN A 44 -2.64 -9.52 -20.82
C GLN A 44 -2.17 -8.07 -21.08
N GLU A 45 -2.29 -7.61 -22.33
CA GLU A 45 -1.91 -6.23 -22.66
C GLU A 45 -2.83 -5.23 -22.00
N SER A 46 -4.13 -5.47 -22.02
CA SER A 46 -5.11 -4.65 -21.30
C SER A 46 -4.81 -4.62 -19.80
N TYR A 47 -4.54 -5.77 -19.20
CA TYR A 47 -4.16 -5.84 -17.78
C TYR A 47 -2.92 -5.00 -17.46
N LYS A 48 -1.88 -5.07 -18.31
CA LYS A 48 -0.65 -4.27 -18.13
C LYS A 48 -0.93 -2.77 -18.23
N ARG A 49 -1.72 -2.33 -19.24
CA ARG A 49 -2.11 -0.93 -19.39
C ARG A 49 -2.91 -0.42 -18.20
N VAL A 50 -3.94 -1.16 -17.81
CA VAL A 50 -4.80 -0.79 -16.68
C VAL A 50 -3.99 -0.76 -15.37
N ARG A 51 -3.09 -1.73 -15.18
CA ARG A 51 -2.23 -1.75 -13.99
C ARG A 51 -1.27 -0.57 -13.93
N ALA A 52 -0.69 -0.17 -15.07
CA ALA A 52 0.16 1.02 -15.13
C ALA A 52 -0.60 2.29 -14.70
N THR A 53 -1.87 2.44 -15.11
CA THR A 53 -2.70 3.56 -14.67
C THR A 53 -3.08 3.49 -13.19
N PHE A 54 -3.16 2.29 -12.58
CA PHE A 54 -3.28 2.14 -11.13
C PHE A 54 -1.99 2.53 -10.41
N ASP A 55 -0.85 2.15 -10.96
CA ASP A 55 0.46 2.47 -10.38
C ASP A 55 0.75 3.98 -10.50
N GLU A 56 0.40 4.63 -11.62
CA GLU A 56 0.44 6.11 -11.77
C GLU A 56 -0.52 6.84 -10.84
N TYR A 57 -1.73 6.31 -10.62
CA TYR A 57 -2.68 6.89 -9.68
C TYR A 57 -2.25 6.71 -8.21
N GLN A 58 -1.46 5.69 -7.93
CA GLN A 58 -0.78 5.52 -6.63
C GLN A 58 0.49 6.38 -6.50
N LEU A 59 1.09 6.82 -7.64
CA LEU A 59 2.23 7.75 -7.67
C LEU A 59 1.81 9.24 -7.63
N GLN A 60 0.56 9.56 -8.00
CA GLN A 60 -0.05 10.85 -7.71
C GLN A 60 -0.62 10.80 -6.30
N ASP A 61 0.26 11.02 -5.34
CA ASP A 61 0.04 11.12 -3.91
C ASP A 61 -1.44 11.23 -3.45
N PRO A 62 -2.04 10.15 -2.95
CA PRO A 62 -3.15 10.26 -2.01
C PRO A 62 -2.66 10.75 -0.64
N ILE A 63 -1.40 11.17 -0.55
CA ILE A 63 -0.67 11.47 0.71
C ILE A 63 -1.29 12.66 1.46
N GLU A 64 -2.06 13.50 0.82
CA GLU A 64 -2.74 14.57 1.56
C GLU A 64 -4.12 14.21 2.09
N ARG A 65 -4.76 13.14 1.62
CA ARG A 65 -6.14 12.83 2.03
C ARG A 65 -6.27 11.90 3.22
N ASP A 66 -5.31 10.98 3.44
CA ASP A 66 -5.41 10.03 4.56
C ASP A 66 -4.04 9.70 5.18
N ARG A 67 -3.38 10.71 5.78
CA ARG A 67 -2.19 10.46 6.63
C ARG A 67 -2.54 9.71 7.93
N CYS A 68 -3.63 8.97 7.94
CA CYS A 68 -4.05 8.21 9.11
C CYS A 68 -4.65 6.85 8.75
N LEU A 69 -4.57 5.93 9.71
CA LEU A 69 -5.32 4.69 9.73
C LEU A 69 -6.41 4.77 10.81
N VAL A 70 -7.47 4.02 10.61
CA VAL A 70 -8.49 3.82 11.65
C VAL A 70 -8.45 2.36 12.07
N ALA A 71 -8.12 2.11 13.33
CA ALA A 71 -8.08 0.81 13.96
C ALA A 71 -9.33 0.58 14.82
N LYS A 72 -9.97 -0.60 14.68
CA LYS A 72 -11.04 -1.01 15.60
C LYS A 72 -10.40 -1.65 16.84
N VAL A 73 -10.59 -1.04 17.99
CA VAL A 73 -10.12 -1.52 19.29
C VAL A 73 -11.33 -1.76 20.16
N GLU A 74 -11.63 -3.02 20.47
CA GLU A 74 -12.86 -3.39 21.17
C GLU A 74 -14.11 -2.79 20.49
N ASN A 75 -14.84 -1.88 21.14
CA ASN A 75 -16.02 -1.21 20.62
C ASN A 75 -15.76 0.24 20.15
N LYS A 76 -14.48 0.62 19.95
CA LYS A 76 -14.10 1.98 19.53
C LYS A 76 -13.33 1.94 18.22
N PHE A 77 -13.41 3.04 17.48
CA PHE A 77 -12.51 3.33 16.36
C PHE A 77 -11.45 4.32 16.82
N VAL A 78 -10.19 3.95 16.69
CA VAL A 78 -9.03 4.76 17.08
C VAL A 78 -8.33 5.23 15.82
N ARG A 79 -8.19 6.54 15.68
CA ARG A 79 -7.37 7.15 14.62
C ARG A 79 -5.90 7.06 15.01
N ILE A 80 -5.08 6.65 14.03
CA ILE A 80 -3.63 6.51 14.14
C ILE A 80 -3.03 7.30 13.00
N ASP A 81 -2.34 8.38 13.27
CA ASP A 81 -1.62 9.15 12.28
C ASP A 81 -0.37 8.38 11.84
N LEU A 82 -0.11 8.32 10.52
CA LEU A 82 1.00 7.53 9.98
C LEU A 82 2.36 8.03 10.49
N ASP A 83 2.47 9.33 10.70
CA ASP A 83 3.69 9.94 11.21
C ASP A 83 3.97 9.60 12.69
N ASP A 84 2.95 9.19 13.43
CA ASP A 84 3.13 8.73 14.81
C ASP A 84 3.61 7.29 14.90
N ILE A 85 3.46 6.50 13.83
CA ILE A 85 3.83 5.08 13.85
C ILE A 85 5.35 4.95 13.76
N LEU A 86 5.96 4.30 14.76
CA LEU A 86 7.37 3.89 14.76
C LEU A 86 7.53 2.55 14.05
N TYR A 87 6.80 1.55 14.50
CA TYR A 87 6.76 0.22 13.88
C TYR A 87 5.49 -0.53 14.26
N ILE A 88 5.24 -1.62 13.54
CA ILE A 88 4.06 -2.47 13.71
C ILE A 88 4.55 -3.90 13.92
N GLU A 89 4.03 -4.56 14.95
CA GLU A 89 4.35 -5.93 15.33
C GLU A 89 3.13 -6.85 15.12
N SER A 90 3.36 -8.04 14.56
CA SER A 90 2.38 -9.10 14.49
C SER A 90 2.35 -9.91 15.78
N MET A 91 1.17 -10.10 16.33
CA MET A 91 0.91 -10.87 17.54
C MET A 91 -0.24 -11.85 17.29
N ASN A 92 0.06 -13.01 16.69
CA ASN A 92 -0.92 -14.00 16.23
C ASN A 92 -1.93 -13.34 15.26
N ASP A 93 -3.21 -13.28 15.64
CA ASP A 93 -4.30 -12.70 14.84
C ASP A 93 -4.42 -11.18 15.00
N TYR A 94 -3.57 -10.56 15.80
CA TYR A 94 -3.56 -9.13 16.08
C TYR A 94 -2.28 -8.48 15.56
N VAL A 95 -2.36 -7.19 15.35
CA VAL A 95 -1.21 -6.31 15.14
C VAL A 95 -1.19 -5.24 16.20
N ARG A 96 0.02 -4.88 16.64
CA ARG A 96 0.25 -3.80 17.58
C ARG A 96 1.04 -2.70 16.90
N PHE A 97 0.46 -1.51 16.89
CA PHE A 97 1.13 -0.28 16.50
C PHE A 97 1.88 0.29 17.69
N TYR A 98 3.15 0.53 17.53
CA TYR A 98 3.99 1.25 18.47
C TYR A 98 4.13 2.68 17.94
N LEU A 99 3.65 3.63 18.73
CA LEU A 99 3.53 5.02 18.35
C LEU A 99 4.51 5.88 19.14
N THR A 100 4.71 7.11 18.66
CA THR A 100 5.41 8.14 19.40
C THR A 100 4.81 8.31 20.79
N GLN A 101 5.58 8.90 21.73
CA GLN A 101 5.17 9.12 23.13
C GLN A 101 4.79 7.82 23.88
N GLY A 102 5.29 6.66 23.45
CA GLY A 102 5.05 5.38 24.13
C GLY A 102 3.63 4.80 23.97
N ARG A 103 2.77 5.44 23.17
CA ARG A 103 1.40 4.94 22.89
C ARG A 103 1.46 3.61 22.12
N LYS A 104 0.54 2.70 22.47
CA LYS A 104 0.36 1.42 21.75
C LYS A 104 -1.11 1.22 21.41
N VAL A 105 -1.38 0.74 20.19
CA VAL A 105 -2.72 0.40 19.74
C VAL A 105 -2.69 -1.01 19.18
N THR A 106 -3.56 -1.89 19.69
CA THR A 106 -3.67 -3.29 19.23
C THR A 106 -5.02 -3.47 18.57
N THR A 107 -5.04 -4.08 17.39
CA THR A 107 -6.27 -4.35 16.63
C THR A 107 -6.20 -5.70 15.93
N PHE A 108 -7.35 -6.31 15.66
CA PHE A 108 -7.45 -7.53 14.86
C PHE A 108 -7.14 -7.22 13.40
N SER A 109 -6.00 -7.68 12.94
CA SER A 109 -5.50 -7.49 11.57
C SER A 109 -4.25 -8.36 11.34
N ASN A 110 -3.71 -8.32 10.11
CA ASN A 110 -2.43 -8.95 9.79
C ASN A 110 -1.52 -7.99 9.03
N LEU A 111 -0.20 -8.27 9.06
CA LEU A 111 0.79 -7.40 8.44
C LEU A 111 0.66 -7.35 6.92
N LYS A 112 0.23 -8.42 6.24
CA LYS A 112 0.06 -8.45 4.78
C LYS A 112 -1.00 -7.43 4.33
N ARG A 113 -2.11 -7.33 5.06
CA ARG A 113 -3.16 -6.35 4.79
C ARG A 113 -2.70 -4.92 5.05
N LEU A 114 -1.91 -4.69 6.11
CA LEU A 114 -1.36 -3.37 6.40
C LEU A 114 -0.32 -2.94 5.38
N GLU A 115 0.56 -3.85 4.98
CA GLU A 115 1.60 -3.61 3.99
C GLU A 115 1.04 -3.09 2.65
N SER A 116 -0.15 -3.57 2.24
CA SER A 116 -0.82 -3.08 1.02
C SER A 116 -1.48 -1.70 1.17
N ARG A 117 -1.64 -1.19 2.39
CA ARG A 117 -2.31 0.08 2.69
C ARG A 117 -1.36 1.18 3.17
N LEU A 118 -0.17 0.80 3.61
CA LEU A 118 0.83 1.73 4.10
C LEU A 118 1.68 2.29 2.95
N PRO A 119 2.06 3.58 3.00
CA PRO A 119 2.95 4.18 2.01
C PRO A 119 4.29 3.44 1.94
N ARG A 120 4.60 2.86 0.77
CA ARG A 120 5.82 2.07 0.56
C ARG A 120 7.11 2.89 0.67
N GLN A 121 7.03 4.21 0.51
CA GLN A 121 8.17 5.11 0.68
C GLN A 121 8.56 5.29 2.14
N GLN A 122 7.61 5.13 3.06
CA GLN A 122 7.80 5.34 4.49
C GLN A 122 7.88 4.01 5.27
N PHE A 123 7.05 3.02 4.88
CA PHE A 123 6.92 1.75 5.60
C PHE A 123 7.49 0.59 4.79
N LYS A 124 8.31 -0.23 5.43
CA LYS A 124 8.86 -1.47 4.84
C LYS A 124 8.64 -2.67 5.75
N ARG A 125 8.27 -3.79 5.13
CA ARG A 125 8.34 -5.07 5.81
C ARG A 125 9.81 -5.42 6.02
N ILE A 126 10.21 -5.69 7.27
CA ILE A 126 11.61 -5.95 7.63
C ILE A 126 11.80 -7.33 8.27
N HIS A 127 10.71 -7.95 8.66
CA HIS A 127 10.70 -9.25 9.30
C HIS A 127 9.32 -9.91 9.11
N ARG A 128 9.23 -11.24 9.29
CA ARG A 128 7.92 -11.93 9.28
C ARG A 128 6.91 -11.33 10.27
N SER A 129 7.40 -10.72 11.34
CA SER A 129 6.57 -10.15 12.41
C SER A 129 6.63 -8.63 12.50
N PHE A 130 7.41 -7.92 11.65
CA PHE A 130 7.57 -6.47 11.78
C PHE A 130 7.45 -5.72 10.46
N ILE A 131 6.72 -4.58 10.50
CA ILE A 131 6.80 -3.49 9.53
C ILE A 131 7.41 -2.29 10.26
N ALA A 132 8.43 -1.66 9.67
CA ALA A 132 9.13 -0.50 10.20
C ALA A 132 8.74 0.77 9.45
N ASN A 133 8.60 1.88 10.14
CA ASN A 133 8.60 3.22 9.57
C ASN A 133 10.05 3.68 9.46
N LEU A 134 10.62 3.63 8.26
CA LEU A 134 12.02 3.98 8.03
C LEU A 134 12.30 5.49 8.14
N CYS A 135 11.27 6.33 7.96
CA CYS A 135 11.38 7.77 8.14
C CYS A 135 11.44 8.21 9.62
N ARG A 136 11.15 7.28 10.55
CA ARG A 136 11.15 7.53 12.00
C ARG A 136 12.22 6.74 12.76
N MET A 137 13.07 6.01 12.05
CA MET A 137 14.19 5.30 12.70
C MET A 137 15.25 6.30 13.16
N ASP A 138 15.85 6.01 14.31
CA ASP A 138 17.00 6.78 14.82
C ASP A 138 18.30 6.30 14.16
N SER A 139 18.44 4.99 14.02
CA SER A 139 19.62 4.39 13.39
C SER A 139 19.35 2.97 12.92
N ILE A 140 20.24 2.46 12.11
CA ILE A 140 20.27 1.07 11.62
C ILE A 140 21.67 0.51 11.80
N GLY A 141 21.77 -0.71 12.32
CA GLY A 141 23.04 -1.40 12.51
C GLY A 141 22.86 -2.83 12.98
N HIS A 142 23.80 -3.72 12.65
CA HIS A 142 23.79 -5.11 13.08
C HIS A 142 22.47 -5.85 12.81
N MET A 143 21.88 -5.64 11.62
CA MET A 143 20.59 -6.22 11.22
C MET A 143 19.44 -5.84 12.16
N ARG A 144 19.46 -4.62 12.71
CA ARG A 144 18.41 -4.08 13.57
C ARG A 144 18.14 -2.62 13.23
N ILE A 145 16.89 -2.22 13.43
CA ILE A 145 16.47 -0.82 13.39
C ILE A 145 16.21 -0.36 14.81
N PHE A 146 16.69 0.83 15.15
CA PHE A 146 16.57 1.42 16.49
C PHE A 146 15.56 2.56 16.51
N TYR A 147 14.76 2.59 17.57
CA TYR A 147 13.78 3.63 17.92
C TYR A 147 13.96 3.92 19.40
N GLY A 148 14.76 4.94 19.75
CA GLY A 148 15.19 5.20 21.12
C GLY A 148 15.94 3.98 21.70
N GLU A 149 15.47 3.51 22.84
CA GLU A 149 16.02 2.32 23.49
C GLU A 149 15.51 0.99 22.91
N THR A 150 14.50 1.03 22.03
CA THR A 150 13.93 -0.18 21.43
C THR A 150 14.58 -0.47 20.10
N SER A 151 14.87 -1.74 19.85
CA SER A 151 15.36 -2.19 18.55
C SER A 151 14.59 -3.40 18.04
N ILE A 152 14.31 -3.42 16.73
CA ILE A 152 13.61 -4.49 16.05
C ILE A 152 14.50 -5.16 15.01
N PRO A 153 14.42 -6.49 14.84
CA PRO A 153 15.31 -7.24 13.94
C PRO A 153 14.91 -7.09 12.48
N ILE A 154 15.91 -7.08 11.60
CA ILE A 154 15.77 -7.25 10.16
C ILE A 154 16.09 -8.70 9.84
N SER A 155 15.23 -9.42 9.14
CA SER A 155 15.58 -10.76 8.65
C SER A 155 16.24 -10.70 7.27
N ASP A 156 17.07 -11.68 6.96
CA ASP A 156 17.82 -11.76 5.70
C ASP A 156 16.94 -11.62 4.47
N SER A 157 15.73 -12.16 4.50
CA SER A 157 14.77 -12.09 3.38
C SER A 157 14.28 -10.68 3.05
N TYR A 158 14.47 -9.72 3.94
CA TYR A 158 13.96 -8.34 3.79
C TYR A 158 15.05 -7.28 3.80
N LYS A 159 16.31 -7.67 4.03
CA LYS A 159 17.43 -6.73 4.16
C LYS A 159 17.61 -5.83 2.94
N ASP A 160 17.49 -6.39 1.73
CA ASP A 160 17.76 -5.66 0.49
C ASP A 160 16.82 -4.47 0.32
N ALA A 161 15.53 -4.63 0.66
CA ALA A 161 14.55 -3.55 0.59
C ALA A 161 14.86 -2.42 1.58
N VAL A 162 15.42 -2.75 2.76
CA VAL A 162 15.83 -1.78 3.77
C VAL A 162 17.09 -1.03 3.31
N TYR A 163 18.10 -1.76 2.83
CA TYR A 163 19.34 -1.13 2.35
C TYR A 163 19.16 -0.30 1.08
N GLN A 164 18.23 -0.67 0.19
CA GLN A 164 17.83 0.19 -0.92
C GLN A 164 17.26 1.53 -0.43
N PHE A 165 16.41 1.51 0.58
CA PHE A 165 15.91 2.75 1.18
C PHE A 165 17.05 3.58 1.77
N VAL A 166 17.94 2.97 2.55
CA VAL A 166 19.09 3.66 3.15
C VAL A 166 19.97 4.29 2.05
N ASN A 167 20.32 3.52 1.03
CA ASN A 167 21.18 3.99 -0.07
C ASN A 167 20.54 5.15 -0.87
N SER A 168 19.22 5.18 -1.01
CA SER A 168 18.52 6.27 -1.69
C SER A 168 18.44 7.56 -0.86
N HIS A 169 18.81 7.51 0.42
CA HIS A 169 18.77 8.64 1.37
C HIS A 169 20.17 8.92 1.99
N LEU A 170 21.21 8.29 1.48
CA LEU A 170 22.58 8.62 1.89
C LEU A 170 22.95 10.05 1.43
N ALA A 171 23.51 10.81 2.38
CA ALA A 171 23.99 12.17 2.14
C ALA A 171 25.28 12.18 1.31
#